data_f199a9584facc260a3a68a9c15358e94
#
_entry.id   f199a9584facc260a3a68a9c15358e94
#
_cell.length_a   1.000
_cell.length_b   1.000
_cell.length_c   1.000
_cell.angle_alpha   90.00
_cell.angle_beta   90.00
_cell.angle_gamma   90.00
#
_symmetry.space_group_name_H-M   'P 1'
#
loop_
_entity.id
_entity.type
_entity.pdbx_description
1 polymer ?
#
loop_
_entity_poly.entity_id
_entity_poly.type
_entity_poly.pdbx_seq_one_letter_code
_entity_poly.pdbx_strand_id
1 'polypeptide(L)'
;EKHLETAKEWVEGEAKQIAYAEEKTRKDIYDAMQSLEYEINTLYTSNGQTPFTTLGFGLGTDWFAREIQKAVLQVRTKGLGKERRTAIFPKLIFALKKGTNLETHDPNYDIKQLAITCATKRMYPDVLMYDKIVELTGSFKTPMGCRSFLQGWEDENGNEVNSGRMNLGVVTLNIPRIALESEGNPEAFWNIFEERLAICKDALVYRVERTKEATPTNAPILYQHGAFGKRLGETDKVDELFKNKRATVSLGYIGLYEAATVFYGADWETNPEAKAFTLDIVKKMKEKTDAWGNQYGYHFSVYSTPSESLTDRFCSMDTEKFGIIADITDKEYYTNSFHYDVRKNPNPFEKIAFEMEYPQYCSGGFIHYCEYPNLQQNPK
;
A
#
# COMPACT_ATOMS: atom_id res chain seq x y z
N GLU A 1 -1.21 20.78 -29.59
CA GLU A 1 -1.77 21.26 -30.88
C GLU A 1 -2.53 22.57 -30.70
N LYS A 2 -3.61 22.64 -29.89
CA LYS A 2 -4.44 23.85 -29.69
C LYS A 2 -3.62 25.12 -29.42
N HIS A 3 -2.69 25.10 -28.48
CA HIS A 3 -1.88 26.28 -28.18
C HIS A 3 -0.88 26.63 -29.25
N LEU A 4 -0.43 25.65 -30.04
CA LEU A 4 0.45 25.91 -31.19
C LEU A 4 -0.32 26.60 -32.33
N GLU A 5 -1.55 26.19 -32.58
CA GLU A 5 -2.44 26.85 -33.56
C GLU A 5 -2.70 28.30 -33.14
N THR A 6 -3.07 28.52 -31.88
CA THR A 6 -3.23 29.89 -31.35
C THR A 6 -1.95 30.69 -31.46
N ALA A 7 -0.79 30.12 -31.17
CA ALA A 7 0.49 30.81 -31.27
C ALA A 7 0.80 31.28 -32.69
N LYS A 8 0.43 30.50 -33.72
CA LYS A 8 0.63 30.87 -35.11
C LYS A 8 -0.11 32.15 -35.54
N GLU A 9 -1.21 32.47 -34.84
CA GLU A 9 -1.98 33.70 -35.12
C GLU A 9 -1.35 34.98 -34.55
N TRP A 10 -0.58 34.85 -33.43
CA TRP A 10 -0.14 35.99 -32.64
C TRP A 10 1.37 36.12 -32.47
N VAL A 11 2.13 35.05 -32.72
CA VAL A 11 3.57 34.98 -32.41
C VAL A 11 4.37 34.75 -33.71
N GLU A 12 5.31 35.63 -34.02
CA GLU A 12 6.21 35.45 -35.13
C GLU A 12 7.40 34.54 -34.80
N GLY A 13 7.66 33.60 -35.68
CA GLY A 13 8.79 32.65 -35.59
C GLY A 13 8.48 31.35 -34.86
N GLU A 14 8.80 30.24 -35.52
CA GLU A 14 8.48 28.89 -35.07
C GLU A 14 8.96 28.58 -33.66
N ALA A 15 10.20 28.94 -33.33
CA ALA A 15 10.76 28.69 -31.98
C ALA A 15 9.97 29.41 -30.87
N LYS A 16 9.49 30.64 -31.15
CA LYS A 16 8.66 31.39 -30.20
C LYS A 16 7.26 30.82 -30.08
N GLN A 17 6.69 30.32 -31.20
CA GLN A 17 5.39 29.66 -31.22
C GLN A 17 5.42 28.37 -30.37
N ILE A 18 6.47 27.56 -30.52
CA ILE A 18 6.68 26.35 -29.72
C ILE A 18 6.82 26.71 -28.23
N ALA A 19 7.66 27.68 -27.90
CA ALA A 19 7.87 28.11 -26.51
C ALA A 19 6.57 28.61 -25.86
N TYR A 20 5.78 29.39 -26.59
CA TYR A 20 4.44 29.84 -26.14
C TYR A 20 3.50 28.64 -25.88
N ALA A 21 3.43 27.72 -26.84
CA ALA A 21 2.56 26.55 -26.74
C ALA A 21 2.95 25.66 -25.58
N GLU A 22 4.26 25.45 -25.33
CA GLU A 22 4.75 24.71 -24.19
C GLU A 22 4.40 25.40 -22.86
N GLU A 23 4.61 26.72 -22.73
CA GLU A 23 4.27 27.47 -21.53
C GLU A 23 2.78 27.37 -21.19
N LYS A 24 1.92 27.54 -22.19
CA LYS A 24 0.47 27.41 -22.01
C LYS A 24 0.06 26.00 -21.64
N THR A 25 0.67 25.00 -22.27
CA THR A 25 0.40 23.59 -21.96
C THR A 25 0.83 23.25 -20.53
N ARG A 26 2.01 23.72 -20.06
CA ARG A 26 2.44 23.55 -18.66
C ARG A 26 1.44 24.17 -17.69
N LYS A 27 0.91 25.35 -18.03
CA LYS A 27 -0.11 25.99 -17.20
C LYS A 27 -1.39 25.16 -17.15
N ASP A 28 -1.88 24.68 -18.28
CA ASP A 28 -3.09 23.84 -18.33
C ASP A 28 -2.91 22.54 -17.53
N ILE A 29 -1.74 21.89 -17.64
CA ILE A 29 -1.40 20.71 -16.86
C ILE A 29 -1.41 21.02 -15.35
N TYR A 30 -0.77 22.13 -14.94
CA TYR A 30 -0.75 22.54 -13.55
C TYR A 30 -2.16 22.81 -13.02
N ASP A 31 -2.98 23.57 -13.75
CA ASP A 31 -4.35 23.90 -13.39
C ASP A 31 -5.21 22.63 -13.28
N ALA A 32 -5.03 21.68 -14.20
CA ALA A 32 -5.71 20.38 -14.16
C ALA A 32 -5.32 19.55 -12.93
N MET A 33 -4.04 19.48 -12.58
CA MET A 33 -3.59 18.75 -11.39
C MET A 33 -4.04 19.43 -10.10
N GLN A 34 -4.11 20.77 -10.07
CA GLN A 34 -4.65 21.52 -8.94
C GLN A 34 -6.15 21.24 -8.78
N SER A 35 -6.91 21.22 -9.86
CA SER A 35 -8.34 20.87 -9.84
C SER A 35 -8.54 19.44 -9.36
N LEU A 36 -7.78 18.49 -9.89
CA LEU A 36 -7.84 17.08 -9.48
C LEU A 36 -7.63 16.92 -7.96
N GLU A 37 -6.58 17.52 -7.42
CA GLU A 37 -6.27 17.42 -6.00
C GLU A 37 -7.36 18.10 -5.14
N TYR A 38 -7.89 19.24 -5.57
CA TYR A 38 -8.99 19.92 -4.90
C TYR A 38 -10.28 19.09 -4.92
N GLU A 39 -10.68 18.60 -6.08
CA GLU A 39 -11.90 17.80 -6.27
C GLU A 39 -11.88 16.54 -5.38
N ILE A 40 -10.79 15.79 -5.39
CA ILE A 40 -10.68 14.56 -4.58
C ILE A 40 -10.82 14.85 -3.08
N ASN A 41 -10.33 16.00 -2.60
CA ASN A 41 -10.38 16.35 -1.18
C ASN A 41 -11.68 17.04 -0.77
N THR A 42 -12.53 17.46 -1.71
CA THR A 42 -13.83 18.11 -1.44
C THR A 42 -15.01 17.21 -1.76
N LEU A 43 -14.82 16.14 -2.50
CA LEU A 43 -15.85 15.14 -2.78
C LEU A 43 -15.98 14.15 -1.61
N TYR A 44 -17.22 13.74 -1.37
CA TYR A 44 -17.55 12.72 -0.39
C TYR A 44 -18.37 11.62 -1.05
N THR A 45 -18.15 10.39 -0.62
CA THR A 45 -19.01 9.26 -0.99
C THR A 45 -20.40 9.43 -0.35
N SER A 46 -21.39 8.67 -0.80
CA SER A 46 -22.72 8.66 -0.20
C SER A 46 -22.74 8.36 1.30
N ASN A 47 -21.68 7.70 1.80
CA ASN A 47 -21.49 7.40 3.23
C ASN A 47 -20.67 8.45 3.97
N GLY A 48 -20.39 9.61 3.36
CA GLY A 48 -19.64 10.71 3.98
C GLY A 48 -18.13 10.49 4.06
N GLN A 49 -17.58 9.51 3.34
CA GLN A 49 -16.13 9.25 3.28
C GLN A 49 -15.47 9.98 2.11
N THR A 50 -14.26 10.48 2.30
CA THR A 50 -13.43 10.97 1.21
C THR A 50 -13.02 9.81 0.29
N PRO A 51 -13.04 9.98 -1.05
CA PRO A 51 -12.58 8.96 -1.97
C PRO A 51 -11.13 8.55 -1.71
N PHE A 52 -10.91 7.28 -1.45
CA PHE A 52 -9.58 6.74 -1.17
C PHE A 52 -8.86 6.41 -2.49
N THR A 53 -8.20 7.40 -3.05
CA THR A 53 -7.52 7.29 -4.34
C THR A 53 -6.00 7.28 -4.19
N THR A 54 -5.34 6.54 -5.07
CA THR A 54 -3.87 6.48 -5.16
C THR A 54 -3.43 6.87 -6.56
N LEU A 55 -2.42 7.73 -6.65
CA LEU A 55 -1.77 8.14 -7.89
C LEU A 55 -0.33 7.65 -7.89
N GLY A 56 -0.02 6.67 -8.74
CA GLY A 56 1.34 6.18 -8.97
C GLY A 56 1.99 6.88 -10.15
N PHE A 57 3.22 7.35 -9.99
CA PHE A 57 3.99 8.05 -11.03
C PHE A 57 5.50 7.88 -10.81
N GLY A 58 6.32 8.48 -11.67
CA GLY A 58 7.79 8.43 -11.58
C GLY A 58 8.46 7.87 -12.84
N LEU A 59 7.73 7.08 -13.66
CA LEU A 59 8.32 6.27 -14.73
C LEU A 59 8.29 6.91 -16.12
N GLY A 60 7.33 7.78 -16.42
CA GLY A 60 7.20 8.41 -17.74
C GLY A 60 8.34 9.39 -18.01
N THR A 61 9.04 9.22 -19.13
CA THR A 61 10.22 10.00 -19.51
C THR A 61 9.97 10.96 -20.69
N ASP A 62 8.83 10.84 -21.35
CA ASP A 62 8.45 11.79 -22.39
C ASP A 62 8.08 13.17 -21.79
N TRP A 63 8.07 14.19 -22.63
CA TRP A 63 7.86 15.57 -22.19
C TRP A 63 6.55 15.75 -21.41
N PHE A 64 5.43 15.18 -21.90
CA PHE A 64 4.13 15.33 -21.23
C PHE A 64 4.10 14.62 -19.89
N ALA A 65 4.56 13.38 -19.85
CA ALA A 65 4.63 12.62 -18.61
C ALA A 65 5.50 13.34 -17.56
N ARG A 66 6.63 13.91 -17.97
CA ARG A 66 7.50 14.69 -17.07
C ARG A 66 6.81 15.95 -16.54
N GLU A 67 6.13 16.71 -17.40
CA GLU A 67 5.42 17.93 -16.96
C GLU A 67 4.23 17.62 -16.05
N ILE A 68 3.51 16.52 -16.29
CA ILE A 68 2.45 16.04 -15.38
C ILE A 68 3.03 15.69 -14.01
N GLN A 69 4.12 14.93 -13.96
CA GLN A 69 4.78 14.54 -12.70
C GLN A 69 5.26 15.77 -11.91
N LYS A 70 5.87 16.75 -12.58
CA LYS A 70 6.27 18.01 -11.98
C LYS A 70 5.07 18.77 -11.43
N ALA A 71 3.98 18.87 -12.17
CA ALA A 71 2.77 19.57 -11.75
C ALA A 71 2.15 18.92 -10.51
N VAL A 72 2.02 17.59 -10.47
CA VAL A 72 1.56 16.84 -9.30
C VAL A 72 2.36 17.19 -8.04
N LEU A 73 3.69 17.16 -8.17
CA LEU A 73 4.59 17.46 -7.05
C LEU A 73 4.54 18.94 -6.62
N GLN A 74 4.44 19.86 -7.58
CA GLN A 74 4.37 21.29 -7.31
C GLN A 74 3.05 21.65 -6.62
N VAL A 75 1.92 21.12 -7.09
CA VAL A 75 0.60 21.33 -6.49
C VAL A 75 0.59 20.82 -5.05
N ARG A 76 1.04 19.57 -4.82
CA ARG A 76 1.13 19.00 -3.47
C ARG A 76 2.06 19.83 -2.58
N THR A 77 3.22 20.24 -3.05
CA THR A 77 4.18 21.05 -2.29
C THR A 77 3.58 22.39 -1.88
N LYS A 78 2.81 23.04 -2.76
CA LYS A 78 2.13 24.30 -2.49
C LYS A 78 1.03 24.16 -1.45
N GLY A 79 0.27 23.08 -1.50
CA GLY A 79 -0.88 22.80 -0.65
C GLY A 79 -2.16 23.49 -1.10
N LEU A 80 -3.29 23.05 -0.53
CA LEU A 80 -4.63 23.47 -0.92
C LEU A 80 -5.09 24.78 -0.26
N GLY A 81 -5.78 25.58 -1.03
CA GLY A 81 -6.44 26.80 -0.58
C GLY A 81 -5.48 27.90 -0.10
N LYS A 82 -6.05 28.94 0.50
CA LYS A 82 -5.30 30.08 1.03
C LYS A 82 -4.37 29.70 2.18
N GLU A 83 -4.79 28.73 2.99
CA GLU A 83 -4.05 28.26 4.16
C GLU A 83 -2.97 27.23 3.79
N ARG A 84 -2.85 26.85 2.54
CA ARG A 84 -1.87 25.89 2.02
C ARG A 84 -1.89 24.57 2.81
N ARG A 85 -3.08 24.05 3.09
CA ARG A 85 -3.25 22.78 3.80
C ARG A 85 -2.69 21.63 3.00
N THR A 86 -2.14 20.65 3.69
CA THR A 86 -1.69 19.41 3.06
C THR A 86 -2.90 18.59 2.61
N ALA A 87 -2.98 18.25 1.34
CA ALA A 87 -3.98 17.34 0.81
C ALA A 87 -3.74 15.93 1.36
N ILE A 88 -4.81 15.24 1.75
CA ILE A 88 -4.74 13.84 2.21
C ILE A 88 -4.75 12.91 0.99
N PHE A 89 -5.61 13.19 0.01
CA PHE A 89 -5.76 12.42 -1.21
C PHE A 89 -5.52 13.28 -2.47
N PRO A 90 -5.14 12.67 -3.61
CA PRO A 90 -4.77 11.25 -3.74
C PRO A 90 -3.51 10.93 -2.93
N LYS A 91 -3.38 9.69 -2.47
CA LYS A 91 -2.09 9.19 -2.01
C LYS A 91 -1.11 9.20 -3.17
N LEU A 92 0.03 9.84 -2.98
CA LEU A 92 1.06 9.95 -4.01
C LEU A 92 2.11 8.86 -3.78
N ILE A 93 2.34 8.03 -4.80
CA ILE A 93 3.33 6.97 -4.81
C ILE A 93 4.34 7.24 -5.93
N PHE A 94 5.57 7.52 -5.55
CA PHE A 94 6.66 7.75 -6.50
C PHE A 94 7.45 6.45 -6.73
N ALA A 95 7.39 5.92 -7.95
CA ALA A 95 8.15 4.74 -8.33
C ALA A 95 9.62 5.10 -8.57
N LEU A 96 10.52 4.55 -7.77
CA LEU A 96 11.97 4.69 -7.90
C LEU A 96 12.52 3.50 -8.69
N LYS A 97 13.10 3.76 -9.86
CA LYS A 97 13.56 2.73 -10.79
C LYS A 97 14.97 3.03 -11.28
N LYS A 98 15.82 1.99 -11.27
CA LYS A 98 17.16 2.03 -11.85
C LYS A 98 17.10 2.37 -13.35
N GLY A 99 17.96 3.28 -13.80
CA GLY A 99 18.00 3.74 -15.20
C GLY A 99 16.88 4.71 -15.59
N THR A 100 16.01 5.11 -14.66
CA THR A 100 14.92 6.07 -14.91
C THR A 100 15.04 7.31 -14.03
N ASN A 101 15.22 7.14 -12.73
CA ASN A 101 15.24 8.24 -11.77
C ASN A 101 16.09 7.98 -10.51
N LEU A 102 16.82 6.86 -10.43
CA LEU A 102 17.61 6.52 -9.26
C LEU A 102 18.90 7.31 -9.21
N GLU A 103 19.67 7.32 -10.28
CA GLU A 103 21.01 7.88 -10.39
C GLU A 103 21.01 9.30 -10.98
N THR A 104 22.07 10.06 -10.70
CA THR A 104 22.18 11.48 -11.13
C THR A 104 22.12 11.70 -12.64
N HIS A 105 22.48 10.69 -13.42
CA HIS A 105 22.47 10.72 -14.87
C HIS A 105 21.15 10.21 -15.49
N ASP A 106 20.21 9.73 -14.66
CA ASP A 106 18.95 9.22 -15.15
C ASP A 106 18.02 10.35 -15.64
N PRO A 107 17.16 10.08 -16.66
CA PRO A 107 16.36 11.13 -17.31
C PRO A 107 15.36 11.85 -16.39
N ASN A 108 14.89 11.19 -15.33
CA ASN A 108 13.93 11.74 -14.36
C ASN A 108 14.56 11.99 -12.98
N TYR A 109 15.87 12.14 -12.89
CA TYR A 109 16.53 12.42 -11.60
C TYR A 109 16.05 13.75 -10.97
N ASP A 110 15.84 14.79 -11.80
CA ASP A 110 15.29 16.07 -11.36
C ASP A 110 13.88 15.93 -10.76
N ILE A 111 13.06 15.02 -11.28
CA ILE A 111 11.74 14.71 -10.73
C ILE A 111 11.86 14.00 -9.38
N LYS A 112 12.84 13.09 -9.21
CA LYS A 112 13.15 12.51 -7.88
C LYS A 112 13.51 13.59 -6.86
N GLN A 113 14.32 14.58 -7.23
CA GLN A 113 14.65 15.70 -6.34
C GLN A 113 13.41 16.50 -5.92
N LEU A 114 12.49 16.74 -6.84
CA LEU A 114 11.20 17.36 -6.54
C LEU A 114 10.34 16.49 -5.61
N ALA A 115 10.32 15.17 -5.83
CA ALA A 115 9.58 14.22 -4.99
C ALA A 115 10.11 14.23 -3.56
N ILE A 116 11.43 14.18 -3.35
CA ILE A 116 12.06 14.28 -2.03
C ILE A 116 11.72 15.62 -1.37
N THR A 117 11.85 16.73 -2.10
CA THR A 117 11.50 18.08 -1.59
C THR A 117 10.03 18.16 -1.18
N CYS A 118 9.14 17.54 -1.95
CA CYS A 118 7.72 17.46 -1.61
C CYS A 118 7.51 16.63 -0.33
N ALA A 119 8.14 15.46 -0.24
CA ALA A 119 8.01 14.57 0.91
C ALA A 119 8.46 15.24 2.22
N THR A 120 9.56 15.99 2.21
CA THR A 120 10.04 16.72 3.40
C THR A 120 9.06 17.78 3.90
N LYS A 121 8.19 18.30 3.02
CA LYS A 121 7.21 19.34 3.36
C LYS A 121 5.81 18.81 3.64
N ARG A 122 5.44 17.70 3.01
CA ARG A 122 4.06 17.20 2.95
C ARG A 122 3.90 15.74 3.36
N MET A 123 4.98 15.07 3.75
CA MET A 123 5.03 13.63 4.06
C MET A 123 4.68 12.71 2.86
N TYR A 124 4.50 13.26 1.69
CA TYR A 124 4.22 12.56 0.42
C TYR A 124 5.10 13.13 -0.69
N PRO A 125 5.41 12.34 -1.73
CA PRO A 125 4.95 10.97 -2.01
C PRO A 125 5.66 9.89 -1.17
N ASP A 126 4.98 8.74 -0.99
CA ASP A 126 5.64 7.51 -0.57
C ASP A 126 6.54 7.01 -1.71
N VAL A 127 7.65 6.38 -1.37
CA VAL A 127 8.61 5.84 -2.37
C VAL A 127 8.38 4.34 -2.54
N LEU A 128 8.18 3.91 -3.79
CA LEU A 128 8.03 2.51 -4.17
C LEU A 128 9.24 2.06 -4.98
N MET A 129 9.99 1.10 -4.44
CA MET A 129 11.17 0.53 -5.11
C MET A 129 10.73 -0.40 -6.25
N TYR A 130 10.70 0.11 -7.48
CA TYR A 130 10.22 -0.61 -8.66
C TYR A 130 10.87 -1.98 -8.83
N ASP A 131 12.20 -2.00 -8.87
CA ASP A 131 12.96 -3.23 -9.15
C ASP A 131 12.70 -4.30 -8.08
N LYS A 132 12.57 -3.89 -6.81
CA LYS A 132 12.28 -4.81 -5.70
C LYS A 132 10.85 -5.35 -5.75
N ILE A 133 9.88 -4.53 -6.12
CA ILE A 133 8.49 -5.00 -6.29
C ILE A 133 8.39 -6.01 -7.43
N VAL A 134 9.05 -5.75 -8.56
CA VAL A 134 9.08 -6.72 -9.67
C VAL A 134 9.74 -8.03 -9.25
N GLU A 135 10.85 -7.96 -8.51
CA GLU A 135 11.52 -9.16 -7.96
C GLU A 135 10.58 -9.99 -7.05
N LEU A 136 9.83 -9.31 -6.17
CA LEU A 136 8.97 -9.98 -5.18
C LEU A 136 7.63 -10.47 -5.75
N THR A 137 7.08 -9.79 -6.74
CA THR A 137 5.70 -10.02 -7.22
C THR A 137 5.58 -10.36 -8.71
N GLY A 138 6.70 -10.45 -9.42
CA GLY A 138 6.77 -10.78 -10.85
C GLY A 138 6.49 -9.62 -11.80
N SER A 139 5.72 -8.61 -11.37
CA SER A 139 5.40 -7.43 -12.19
C SER A 139 5.27 -6.17 -11.33
N PHE A 140 5.41 -5.00 -11.97
CA PHE A 140 5.21 -3.74 -11.26
C PHE A 140 3.73 -3.45 -11.05
N LYS A 141 3.38 -3.15 -9.80
CA LYS A 141 2.03 -2.80 -9.37
C LYS A 141 2.08 -1.62 -8.41
N THR A 142 1.25 -0.62 -8.66
CA THR A 142 1.03 0.43 -7.67
C THR A 142 0.15 -0.12 -6.55
N PRO A 143 0.50 0.09 -5.28
CA PRO A 143 -0.33 -0.34 -4.16
C PRO A 143 -1.68 0.39 -4.18
N MET A 144 -2.72 -0.29 -3.77
CA MET A 144 -4.01 0.31 -3.50
C MET A 144 -4.04 0.81 -2.06
N GLY A 145 -4.34 2.09 -1.89
CA GLY A 145 -4.25 2.72 -0.58
C GLY A 145 -2.81 2.83 -0.07
N CYS A 146 -2.59 2.50 1.21
CA CYS A 146 -1.29 2.70 1.85
C CYS A 146 -0.26 1.65 1.46
N ARG A 147 -0.65 0.37 1.36
CA ARG A 147 0.29 -0.76 1.21
C ARG A 147 -0.28 -2.02 0.59
N SER A 148 -1.52 -2.02 0.08
CA SER A 148 -2.13 -3.24 -0.45
C SER A 148 -1.68 -3.51 -1.88
N PHE A 149 -0.92 -4.59 -2.07
CA PHE A 149 -0.50 -5.08 -3.38
C PHE A 149 -1.45 -6.17 -3.84
N LEU A 150 -2.52 -5.77 -4.53
CA LEU A 150 -3.39 -6.74 -5.18
C LEU A 150 -2.66 -7.36 -6.36
N GLN A 151 -2.68 -8.67 -6.43
CA GLN A 151 -2.02 -9.40 -7.51
C GLN A 151 -2.75 -9.22 -8.84
N GLY A 152 -2.00 -9.26 -9.95
CA GLY A 152 -2.58 -9.35 -11.28
C GLY A 152 -3.34 -10.66 -11.46
N TRP A 153 -4.17 -10.72 -12.46
CA TRP A 153 -4.91 -11.91 -12.86
C TRP A 153 -4.60 -12.25 -14.32
N GLU A 154 -4.90 -13.46 -14.74
CA GLU A 154 -4.67 -13.89 -16.11
C GLU A 154 -5.97 -13.80 -16.92
N ASP A 155 -5.89 -13.22 -18.12
CA ASP A 155 -6.98 -13.22 -19.07
C ASP A 155 -7.16 -14.60 -19.75
N GLU A 156 -8.13 -14.70 -20.66
CA GLU A 156 -8.42 -15.94 -21.40
C GLU A 156 -7.24 -16.41 -22.30
N ASN A 157 -6.30 -15.52 -22.58
CA ASN A 157 -5.11 -15.80 -23.40
C ASN A 157 -3.86 -16.08 -22.54
N GLY A 158 -3.98 -16.06 -21.20
CA GLY A 158 -2.87 -16.24 -20.28
C GLY A 158 -2.00 -14.99 -20.08
N ASN A 159 -2.46 -13.80 -20.51
CA ASN A 159 -1.74 -12.57 -20.27
C ASN A 159 -2.05 -12.02 -18.88
N GLU A 160 -1.02 -11.50 -18.19
CA GLU A 160 -1.22 -10.82 -16.92
C GLU A 160 -1.96 -9.50 -17.12
N VAL A 161 -3.04 -9.31 -16.36
CA VAL A 161 -3.84 -8.07 -16.34
C VAL A 161 -3.77 -7.45 -14.95
N ASN A 162 -3.34 -6.20 -14.88
CA ASN A 162 -3.22 -5.44 -13.64
C ASN A 162 -4.38 -4.47 -13.40
N SER A 163 -5.33 -4.34 -14.33
CA SER A 163 -6.55 -3.56 -14.17
C SER A 163 -7.70 -4.42 -13.62
N GLY A 164 -8.66 -3.78 -12.94
CA GLY A 164 -9.83 -4.45 -12.40
C GLY A 164 -9.54 -5.48 -11.30
N ARG A 165 -8.41 -5.36 -10.63
CA ARG A 165 -8.08 -6.13 -9.42
C ARG A 165 -9.03 -5.75 -8.30
N MET A 166 -9.38 -6.71 -7.43
CA MET A 166 -10.30 -6.47 -6.33
C MET A 166 -9.83 -7.13 -5.04
N ASN A 167 -10.08 -6.45 -3.93
CA ASN A 167 -9.87 -6.96 -2.59
C ASN A 167 -11.24 -7.26 -1.95
N LEU A 168 -11.48 -8.50 -1.58
CA LEU A 168 -12.71 -8.93 -0.90
C LEU A 168 -12.59 -8.88 0.62
N GLY A 169 -11.42 -8.59 1.15
CA GLY A 169 -11.24 -8.34 2.57
C GLY A 169 -9.97 -8.90 3.18
N VAL A 170 -9.77 -8.51 4.43
CA VAL A 170 -8.64 -8.92 5.27
C VAL A 170 -9.17 -9.52 6.57
N VAL A 171 -8.54 -10.59 7.04
CA VAL A 171 -8.68 -11.10 8.40
C VAL A 171 -7.32 -11.08 9.05
N THR A 172 -7.21 -10.49 10.23
CA THR A 172 -5.91 -10.22 10.88
C THR A 172 -5.73 -11.05 12.14
N LEU A 173 -4.59 -11.73 12.24
CA LEU A 173 -4.16 -12.47 13.44
C LEU A 173 -3.60 -11.52 14.49
N ASN A 174 -4.00 -11.72 15.74
CA ASN A 174 -3.37 -11.18 16.91
C ASN A 174 -2.26 -12.14 17.36
N ILE A 175 -1.03 -11.94 16.88
CA ILE A 175 0.10 -12.82 17.19
C ILE A 175 0.51 -12.74 18.67
N PRO A 176 0.55 -11.56 19.32
CA PRO A 176 0.78 -11.46 20.77
C PRO A 176 -0.17 -12.31 21.60
N ARG A 177 -1.47 -12.33 21.25
CA ARG A 177 -2.45 -13.17 21.95
C ARG A 177 -2.09 -14.65 21.90
N ILE A 178 -1.65 -15.15 20.74
CA ILE A 178 -1.23 -16.54 20.57
C ILE A 178 -0.01 -16.83 21.44
N ALA A 179 0.96 -15.92 21.49
CA ALA A 179 2.14 -16.05 22.33
C ALA A 179 1.80 -16.04 23.82
N LEU A 180 0.90 -15.16 24.27
CA LEU A 180 0.45 -15.10 25.66
C LEU A 180 -0.35 -16.35 26.06
N GLU A 181 -1.24 -16.84 25.19
CA GLU A 181 -2.02 -18.08 25.44
C GLU A 181 -1.14 -19.32 25.48
N SER A 182 0.03 -19.31 24.86
CA SER A 182 0.99 -20.42 24.90
C SER A 182 1.79 -20.50 26.19
N GLU A 183 1.71 -19.50 27.07
CA GLU A 183 2.41 -19.44 28.36
C GLU A 183 3.93 -19.67 28.22
N GLY A 184 4.53 -19.20 27.14
CA GLY A 184 5.96 -19.36 26.86
C GLY A 184 6.37 -20.75 26.33
N ASN A 185 5.41 -21.62 26.01
CA ASN A 185 5.67 -22.93 25.42
C ASN A 185 5.63 -22.85 23.89
N PRO A 186 6.76 -23.10 23.18
CA PRO A 186 6.82 -23.00 21.73
C PRO A 186 5.92 -24.01 21.01
N GLU A 187 5.76 -25.24 21.51
CA GLU A 187 4.89 -26.25 20.91
C GLU A 187 3.42 -25.82 21.02
N ALA A 188 3.01 -25.33 22.18
CA ALA A 188 1.67 -24.79 22.39
C ALA A 188 1.41 -23.59 21.48
N PHE A 189 2.40 -22.69 21.29
CA PHE A 189 2.28 -21.56 20.36
C PHE A 189 1.94 -22.04 18.95
N TRP A 190 2.68 -22.99 18.41
CA TRP A 190 2.45 -23.45 17.03
C TRP A 190 1.11 -24.19 16.89
N ASN A 191 0.66 -24.93 17.91
CA ASN A 191 -0.64 -25.58 17.90
C ASN A 191 -1.79 -24.55 17.88
N ILE A 192 -1.72 -23.53 18.75
CA ILE A 192 -2.71 -22.44 18.76
C ILE A 192 -2.66 -21.64 17.45
N PHE A 193 -1.47 -21.39 16.94
CA PHE A 193 -1.28 -20.67 15.68
C PHE A 193 -1.96 -21.38 14.50
N GLU A 194 -1.78 -22.69 14.35
CA GLU A 194 -2.44 -23.49 13.32
C GLU A 194 -3.97 -23.48 13.47
N GLU A 195 -4.49 -23.56 14.68
CA GLU A 195 -5.92 -23.47 14.97
C GLU A 195 -6.47 -22.09 14.52
N ARG A 196 -5.79 -21.00 14.89
CA ARG A 196 -6.20 -19.64 14.52
C ARG A 196 -6.10 -19.41 13.01
N LEU A 197 -5.09 -19.97 12.34
CA LEU A 197 -4.99 -19.93 10.89
C LEU A 197 -6.18 -20.61 10.21
N ALA A 198 -6.63 -21.76 10.72
CA ALA A 198 -7.80 -22.44 10.18
C ALA A 198 -9.06 -21.57 10.30
N ILE A 199 -9.27 -20.92 11.43
CA ILE A 199 -10.38 -19.97 11.65
C ILE A 199 -10.29 -18.78 10.65
N CYS A 200 -9.10 -18.21 10.46
CA CYS A 200 -8.89 -17.12 9.51
C CYS A 200 -9.20 -17.55 8.08
N LYS A 201 -8.76 -18.74 7.69
CA LYS A 201 -9.09 -19.33 6.38
C LYS A 201 -10.59 -19.42 6.19
N ASP A 202 -11.30 -20.02 7.14
CA ASP A 202 -12.74 -20.19 7.04
C ASP A 202 -13.48 -18.87 6.95
N ALA A 203 -13.03 -17.85 7.71
CA ALA A 203 -13.57 -16.50 7.64
C ALA A 203 -13.33 -15.82 6.27
N LEU A 204 -12.14 -16.02 5.68
CA LEU A 204 -11.82 -15.48 4.35
C LEU A 204 -12.62 -16.18 3.26
N VAL A 205 -12.73 -17.50 3.30
CA VAL A 205 -13.55 -18.28 2.37
C VAL A 205 -15.03 -17.87 2.48
N TYR A 206 -15.55 -17.76 3.70
CA TYR A 206 -16.92 -17.29 3.94
C TYR A 206 -17.20 -15.92 3.31
N ARG A 207 -16.27 -14.98 3.40
CA ARG A 207 -16.40 -13.67 2.74
C ARG A 207 -16.56 -13.79 1.24
N VAL A 208 -15.76 -14.62 0.59
CA VAL A 208 -15.85 -14.84 -0.86
C VAL A 208 -17.21 -15.43 -1.21
N GLU A 209 -17.60 -16.52 -0.54
CA GLU A 209 -18.87 -17.18 -0.79
C GLU A 209 -20.06 -16.24 -0.56
N ARG A 210 -20.00 -15.42 0.49
CA ARG A 210 -21.04 -14.42 0.79
C ARG A 210 -21.12 -13.33 -0.31
N THR A 211 -19.98 -12.93 -0.86
CA THR A 211 -19.94 -11.92 -1.93
C THR A 211 -20.52 -12.48 -3.24
N LYS A 212 -20.38 -13.76 -3.51
CA LYS A 212 -20.99 -14.42 -4.69
C LYS A 212 -22.52 -14.38 -4.70
N GLU A 213 -23.16 -14.23 -3.55
CA GLU A 213 -24.62 -14.10 -3.46
C GLU A 213 -25.13 -12.71 -3.90
N ALA A 214 -24.22 -11.73 -4.07
CA ALA A 214 -24.57 -10.41 -4.55
C ALA A 214 -25.03 -10.45 -5.99
N THR A 215 -25.99 -9.58 -6.33
CA THR A 215 -26.42 -9.31 -7.70
C THR A 215 -25.70 -8.08 -8.24
N PRO A 216 -25.54 -7.93 -9.56
CA PRO A 216 -24.93 -6.74 -10.15
C PRO A 216 -25.63 -5.43 -9.77
N THR A 217 -26.92 -5.49 -9.45
CA THR A 217 -27.73 -4.35 -8.99
C THR A 217 -27.39 -3.87 -7.56
N ASN A 218 -26.71 -4.68 -6.75
CA ASN A 218 -26.29 -4.28 -5.40
C ASN A 218 -25.22 -3.19 -5.42
N ALA A 219 -24.37 -3.17 -6.45
CA ALA A 219 -23.35 -2.15 -6.64
C ALA A 219 -23.16 -1.85 -8.15
N PRO A 220 -24.08 -1.09 -8.78
CA PRO A 220 -24.10 -0.89 -10.22
C PRO A 220 -22.81 -0.32 -10.79
N ILE A 221 -22.18 0.64 -10.11
CA ILE A 221 -20.91 1.25 -10.56
C ILE A 221 -19.82 0.18 -10.69
N LEU A 222 -19.72 -0.73 -9.73
CA LEU A 222 -18.70 -1.77 -9.72
C LEU A 222 -18.98 -2.83 -10.79
N TYR A 223 -20.21 -3.29 -10.89
CA TYR A 223 -20.57 -4.47 -11.66
C TYR A 223 -21.18 -4.15 -13.04
N GLN A 224 -22.17 -3.26 -13.11
CA GLN A 224 -22.89 -2.97 -14.36
C GLN A 224 -22.15 -1.92 -15.23
N HIS A 225 -21.53 -0.93 -14.59
CA HIS A 225 -20.76 0.11 -15.29
C HIS A 225 -19.31 -0.24 -15.55
N GLY A 226 -18.83 -1.37 -15.05
CA GLY A 226 -17.55 -1.97 -15.43
C GLY A 226 -16.33 -1.40 -14.75
N ALA A 227 -16.44 -0.88 -13.50
CA ALA A 227 -15.30 -0.41 -12.72
C ALA A 227 -14.23 -1.51 -12.51
N PHE A 228 -14.63 -2.78 -12.53
CA PHE A 228 -13.73 -3.92 -12.51
C PHE A 228 -13.30 -4.42 -13.92
N GLY A 229 -13.48 -3.62 -14.97
CA GLY A 229 -13.05 -3.96 -16.33
C GLY A 229 -13.98 -4.90 -17.11
N LYS A 230 -15.06 -5.40 -16.50
CA LYS A 230 -16.12 -6.18 -17.16
C LYS A 230 -17.49 -5.66 -16.73
N ARG A 231 -18.38 -5.45 -17.68
CA ARG A 231 -19.78 -5.09 -17.41
C ARG A 231 -20.61 -6.35 -17.26
N LEU A 232 -21.40 -6.41 -16.20
CA LEU A 232 -22.37 -7.47 -15.95
C LEU A 232 -23.79 -6.96 -16.20
N GLY A 233 -24.62 -7.77 -16.82
CA GLY A 233 -26.07 -7.55 -16.90
C GLY A 233 -26.75 -7.78 -15.55
N GLU A 234 -28.01 -7.35 -15.40
CA GLU A 234 -28.75 -7.46 -14.13
C GLU A 234 -28.90 -8.90 -13.64
N THR A 235 -28.96 -9.85 -14.57
CA THR A 235 -29.14 -11.29 -14.30
C THR A 235 -27.86 -12.10 -14.24
N ASP A 236 -26.72 -11.46 -14.52
CA ASP A 236 -25.43 -12.14 -14.46
C ASP A 236 -25.04 -12.43 -13.01
N LYS A 237 -24.10 -13.34 -12.83
CA LYS A 237 -23.53 -13.67 -11.52
C LYS A 237 -22.27 -12.89 -11.26
N VAL A 238 -22.14 -12.33 -10.07
CA VAL A 238 -20.98 -11.55 -9.65
C VAL A 238 -19.71 -12.42 -9.60
N ASP A 239 -19.82 -13.72 -9.33
CA ASP A 239 -18.70 -14.66 -9.30
C ASP A 239 -17.97 -14.80 -10.64
N GLU A 240 -18.56 -14.39 -11.76
CA GLU A 240 -17.86 -14.25 -13.03
C GLU A 240 -16.60 -13.38 -12.93
N LEU A 241 -16.61 -12.41 -12.01
CA LEU A 241 -15.46 -11.51 -11.77
C LEU A 241 -14.39 -12.14 -10.84
N PHE A 242 -14.65 -13.29 -10.23
CA PHE A 242 -13.72 -13.91 -9.27
C PHE A 242 -12.84 -14.98 -9.90
N LYS A 243 -13.13 -15.39 -11.15
CA LYS A 243 -12.36 -16.39 -11.89
C LYS A 243 -10.92 -15.94 -12.13
N ASN A 244 -10.06 -16.92 -12.41
CA ASN A 244 -8.66 -16.73 -12.76
C ASN A 244 -7.85 -15.96 -11.68
N LYS A 245 -8.12 -16.27 -10.42
CA LYS A 245 -7.47 -15.64 -9.25
C LYS A 245 -7.62 -14.11 -9.17
N ARG A 246 -8.64 -13.55 -9.83
CA ARG A 246 -8.86 -12.11 -9.86
C ARG A 246 -9.27 -11.54 -8.51
N ALA A 247 -10.04 -12.31 -7.73
CA ALA A 247 -10.39 -11.93 -6.38
C ALA A 247 -9.23 -12.18 -5.42
N THR A 248 -8.87 -11.17 -4.63
CA THR A 248 -7.86 -11.26 -3.58
C THR A 248 -8.53 -11.23 -2.21
N VAL A 249 -8.09 -12.10 -1.33
CA VAL A 249 -8.35 -12.06 0.11
C VAL A 249 -7.03 -12.15 0.86
N SER A 250 -6.92 -11.45 1.97
CA SER A 250 -5.63 -11.29 2.65
C SER A 250 -5.68 -11.76 4.10
N LEU A 251 -4.66 -12.51 4.48
CA LEU A 251 -4.35 -12.87 5.85
C LEU A 251 -3.40 -11.84 6.44
N GLY A 252 -3.88 -11.04 7.38
CA GLY A 252 -3.10 -10.03 8.07
C GLY A 252 -2.52 -10.51 9.38
N TYR A 253 -1.59 -9.74 9.93
CA TYR A 253 -1.01 -9.99 11.25
C TYR A 253 -0.53 -8.69 11.91
N ILE A 254 -0.49 -8.70 13.24
CA ILE A 254 -0.03 -7.60 14.09
C ILE A 254 0.84 -8.19 15.20
N GLY A 255 1.87 -7.44 15.63
CA GLY A 255 2.55 -7.66 16.89
C GLY A 255 3.59 -8.78 16.88
N LEU A 256 4.33 -8.99 15.80
CA LEU A 256 5.48 -9.91 15.82
C LEU A 256 6.48 -9.53 16.89
N TYR A 257 6.66 -8.23 17.13
CA TYR A 257 7.58 -7.72 18.12
C TYR A 257 7.23 -8.22 19.53
N GLU A 258 5.98 -8.01 19.93
CA GLU A 258 5.48 -8.45 21.24
C GLU A 258 5.47 -9.97 21.39
N ALA A 259 5.13 -10.69 20.33
CA ALA A 259 5.16 -12.15 20.35
C ALA A 259 6.58 -12.68 20.62
N ALA A 260 7.60 -12.12 19.98
CA ALA A 260 8.98 -12.47 20.27
C ALA A 260 9.40 -12.05 21.68
N THR A 261 8.91 -10.93 22.19
CA THR A 261 9.17 -10.48 23.56
C THR A 261 8.66 -11.50 24.60
N VAL A 262 7.53 -12.18 24.35
CA VAL A 262 7.02 -13.23 25.24
C VAL A 262 8.03 -14.38 25.43
N PHE A 263 8.74 -14.76 24.36
CA PHE A 263 9.65 -15.92 24.38
C PHE A 263 11.10 -15.57 24.70
N TYR A 264 11.55 -14.37 24.28
CA TYR A 264 12.96 -13.99 24.31
C TYR A 264 13.24 -12.78 25.23
N GLY A 265 12.21 -12.19 25.83
CA GLY A 265 12.32 -10.99 26.64
C GLY A 265 12.45 -9.71 25.80
N ALA A 266 12.60 -8.56 26.45
CA ALA A 266 12.89 -7.30 25.79
C ALA A 266 14.28 -7.31 25.13
N ASP A 267 14.52 -6.38 24.17
CA ASP A 267 15.81 -6.22 23.48
C ASP A 267 16.27 -7.44 22.66
N TRP A 268 15.32 -8.17 22.09
CA TRP A 268 15.60 -9.36 21.28
C TRP A 268 16.06 -9.06 19.84
N GLU A 269 16.11 -7.83 19.40
CA GLU A 269 16.32 -7.42 18.00
C GLU A 269 17.63 -7.95 17.41
N THR A 270 18.66 -8.14 18.24
CA THR A 270 19.96 -8.72 17.85
C THR A 270 20.04 -10.23 18.10
N ASN A 271 19.00 -10.84 18.64
CA ASN A 271 18.95 -12.27 18.88
C ASN A 271 18.56 -13.03 17.62
N PRO A 272 19.43 -13.86 17.02
CA PRO A 272 19.13 -14.55 15.76
C PRO A 272 18.03 -15.59 15.91
N GLU A 273 17.85 -16.22 17.09
CA GLU A 273 16.77 -17.19 17.32
C GLU A 273 15.40 -16.51 17.37
N ALA A 274 15.31 -15.35 18.02
CA ALA A 274 14.10 -14.54 18.04
C ALA A 274 13.75 -14.03 16.65
N LYS A 275 14.73 -13.59 15.88
CA LYS A 275 14.55 -13.18 14.48
C LYS A 275 14.07 -14.34 13.62
N ALA A 276 14.67 -15.52 13.74
CA ALA A 276 14.24 -16.72 13.03
C ALA A 276 12.79 -17.11 13.39
N PHE A 277 12.43 -17.07 14.66
CA PHE A 277 11.08 -17.34 15.12
C PHE A 277 10.05 -16.41 14.48
N THR A 278 10.30 -15.10 14.44
CA THR A 278 9.37 -14.15 13.82
C THR A 278 9.29 -14.31 12.30
N LEU A 279 10.38 -14.63 11.62
CA LEU A 279 10.39 -14.94 10.18
C LEU A 279 9.62 -16.24 9.90
N ASP A 280 9.76 -17.26 10.71
CA ASP A 280 9.04 -18.53 10.56
C ASP A 280 7.51 -18.36 10.69
N ILE A 281 7.03 -17.45 11.54
CA ILE A 281 5.60 -17.11 11.61
C ILE A 281 5.11 -16.61 10.24
N VAL A 282 5.76 -15.60 9.66
CA VAL A 282 5.32 -14.99 8.40
C VAL A 282 5.51 -15.95 7.21
N LYS A 283 6.59 -16.74 7.24
CA LYS A 283 6.84 -17.80 6.23
C LYS A 283 5.74 -18.85 6.23
N LYS A 284 5.35 -19.36 7.41
CA LYS A 284 4.24 -20.31 7.53
C LYS A 284 2.92 -19.72 7.07
N MET A 285 2.64 -18.45 7.36
CA MET A 285 1.47 -17.75 6.82
C MET A 285 1.49 -17.74 5.29
N LYS A 286 2.65 -17.47 4.68
CA LYS A 286 2.83 -17.48 3.21
C LYS A 286 2.58 -18.87 2.63
N GLU A 287 3.17 -19.90 3.20
CA GLU A 287 2.97 -21.30 2.79
C GLU A 287 1.49 -21.70 2.83
N LYS A 288 0.79 -21.33 3.90
CA LYS A 288 -0.65 -21.60 4.04
C LYS A 288 -1.49 -20.83 3.03
N THR A 289 -1.24 -19.54 2.85
CA THR A 289 -1.98 -18.73 1.87
C THR A 289 -1.77 -19.24 0.44
N ASP A 290 -0.57 -19.69 0.08
CA ASP A 290 -0.30 -20.31 -1.23
C ASP A 290 -1.08 -21.62 -1.40
N ALA A 291 -1.09 -22.48 -0.38
CA ALA A 291 -1.85 -23.72 -0.41
C ALA A 291 -3.36 -23.46 -0.54
N TRP A 292 -3.92 -22.50 0.18
CA TRP A 292 -5.32 -22.10 0.07
C TRP A 292 -5.65 -21.51 -1.32
N GLY A 293 -4.74 -20.71 -1.88
CA GLY A 293 -4.90 -20.18 -3.24
C GLY A 293 -5.03 -21.27 -4.29
N ASN A 294 -4.22 -22.33 -4.16
CA ASN A 294 -4.30 -23.49 -5.03
C ASN A 294 -5.57 -24.32 -4.81
N GLN A 295 -6.03 -24.43 -3.56
CA GLN A 295 -7.23 -25.20 -3.21
C GLN A 295 -8.52 -24.53 -3.68
N TYR A 296 -8.64 -23.21 -3.51
CA TYR A 296 -9.89 -22.47 -3.73
C TYR A 296 -9.94 -21.69 -5.04
N GLY A 297 -8.83 -21.54 -5.74
CA GLY A 297 -8.76 -20.79 -7.00
C GLY A 297 -8.87 -19.26 -6.86
N TYR A 298 -8.71 -18.73 -5.63
CA TYR A 298 -8.63 -17.32 -5.33
C TYR A 298 -7.20 -16.90 -5.02
N HIS A 299 -6.93 -15.60 -5.04
CA HIS A 299 -5.64 -15.08 -4.62
C HIS A 299 -5.64 -14.83 -3.11
N PHE A 300 -5.05 -15.76 -2.35
CA PHE A 300 -4.76 -15.55 -0.94
C PHE A 300 -3.38 -14.91 -0.80
N SER A 301 -3.26 -13.91 0.05
CA SER A 301 -2.00 -13.19 0.26
C SER A 301 -1.74 -12.91 1.75
N VAL A 302 -0.47 -12.80 2.12
CA VAL A 302 -0.08 -12.31 3.43
C VAL A 302 0.02 -10.79 3.40
N TYR A 303 -0.64 -10.13 4.32
CA TYR A 303 -0.74 -8.68 4.39
C TYR A 303 -0.17 -8.15 5.70
N SER A 304 0.84 -7.29 5.61
CA SER A 304 1.36 -6.58 6.77
C SER A 304 0.35 -5.51 7.18
N THR A 305 -0.60 -5.90 8.03
CA THR A 305 -1.76 -5.07 8.39
C THR A 305 -1.32 -3.68 8.88
N PRO A 306 -1.93 -2.60 8.37
CA PRO A 306 -1.70 -1.27 8.92
C PRO A 306 -2.14 -1.19 10.38
N SER A 307 -1.50 -0.31 11.13
CA SER A 307 -1.80 -0.15 12.55
C SER A 307 -3.25 0.26 12.77
N GLU A 308 -3.67 1.41 12.35
CA GLU A 308 -5.02 1.92 12.57
C GLU A 308 -5.53 1.60 14.01
N SER A 309 -6.83 1.53 14.21
CA SER A 309 -7.42 1.21 15.52
C SER A 309 -7.27 -0.26 15.96
N LEU A 310 -6.80 -1.14 15.07
CA LEU A 310 -6.74 -2.57 15.36
C LEU A 310 -5.60 -2.94 16.33
N THR A 311 -4.48 -2.22 16.26
CA THR A 311 -3.34 -2.43 17.18
C THR A 311 -3.69 -2.02 18.61
N ASP A 312 -4.38 -0.89 18.78
CA ASP A 312 -4.94 -0.45 20.06
C ASP A 312 -5.97 -1.46 20.58
N ARG A 313 -6.96 -1.81 19.76
CA ARG A 313 -8.00 -2.75 20.16
C ARG A 313 -7.44 -4.11 20.63
N PHE A 314 -6.48 -4.68 19.92
CA PHE A 314 -5.88 -5.95 20.29
C PHE A 314 -5.10 -5.83 21.61
N CYS A 315 -4.32 -4.77 21.78
CA CYS A 315 -3.58 -4.51 23.01
C CYS A 315 -4.54 -4.35 24.21
N SER A 316 -5.58 -3.53 24.07
CA SER A 316 -6.58 -3.30 25.12
C SER A 316 -7.30 -4.59 25.55
N MET A 317 -7.74 -5.41 24.56
CA MET A 317 -8.38 -6.69 24.84
C MET A 317 -7.45 -7.70 25.52
N ASP A 318 -6.15 -7.66 25.20
CA ASP A 318 -5.16 -8.54 25.82
C ASP A 318 -4.78 -8.05 27.22
N THR A 319 -4.73 -6.74 27.43
CA THR A 319 -4.55 -6.14 28.77
C THR A 319 -5.72 -6.51 29.69
N GLU A 320 -6.95 -6.48 29.18
CA GLU A 320 -8.12 -6.91 29.95
C GLU A 320 -8.04 -8.42 30.35
N LYS A 321 -7.57 -9.25 29.41
CA LYS A 321 -7.52 -10.72 29.63
C LYS A 321 -6.33 -11.19 30.47
N PHE A 322 -5.15 -10.64 30.26
CA PHE A 322 -3.88 -11.10 30.81
C PHE A 322 -3.27 -10.16 31.85
N GLY A 323 -3.85 -8.96 32.03
CA GLY A 323 -3.26 -7.93 32.86
C GLY A 323 -2.17 -7.13 32.16
N ILE A 324 -1.52 -6.25 32.91
CA ILE A 324 -0.40 -5.43 32.44
C ILE A 324 0.89 -6.26 32.49
N ILE A 325 1.49 -6.51 31.35
CA ILE A 325 2.74 -7.25 31.20
C ILE A 325 3.76 -6.29 30.57
N ALA A 326 4.91 -6.12 31.26
CA ALA A 326 5.97 -5.22 30.80
C ALA A 326 6.43 -5.54 29.38
N ASP A 327 6.62 -4.49 28.57
CA ASP A 327 7.04 -4.53 27.15
C ASP A 327 6.07 -5.27 26.20
N ILE A 328 4.93 -5.73 26.68
CA ILE A 328 3.93 -6.43 25.87
C ILE A 328 2.59 -5.69 25.92
N THR A 329 1.89 -5.68 27.05
CA THR A 329 0.55 -5.07 27.20
C THR A 329 0.55 -3.76 27.99
N ASP A 330 1.70 -3.30 28.49
CA ASP A 330 1.88 -2.04 29.21
C ASP A 330 1.90 -0.80 28.30
N LYS A 331 1.56 -0.96 27.07
CA LYS A 331 1.49 0.08 26.03
C LYS A 331 0.06 0.26 25.53
N GLU A 332 -0.20 1.38 24.87
CA GLU A 332 -1.54 1.70 24.36
C GLU A 332 -1.90 0.86 23.12
N TYR A 333 -0.89 0.36 22.39
CA TYR A 333 -1.08 -0.39 21.15
C TYR A 333 0.06 -1.38 20.90
N TYR A 334 -0.22 -2.42 20.13
CA TYR A 334 0.79 -3.35 19.64
C TYR A 334 1.57 -2.80 18.47
N THR A 335 2.80 -3.26 18.30
CA THR A 335 3.63 -2.92 17.14
C THR A 335 2.98 -3.40 15.86
N ASN A 336 2.99 -2.54 14.85
CA ASN A 336 2.42 -2.79 13.54
C ASN A 336 3.19 -3.91 12.82
N SER A 337 2.49 -4.95 12.43
CA SER A 337 2.98 -6.09 11.64
C SER A 337 4.40 -6.57 12.04
N PHE A 338 5.41 -6.36 11.18
CA PHE A 338 6.81 -6.76 11.39
C PHE A 338 7.73 -5.60 11.83
N HIS A 339 7.17 -4.44 12.15
CA HIS A 339 8.00 -3.27 12.42
C HIS A 339 8.82 -3.40 13.70
N TYR A 340 9.93 -2.68 13.69
CA TYR A 340 10.71 -2.41 14.89
C TYR A 340 9.88 -1.58 15.89
N ASP A 341 10.01 -1.83 17.19
CA ASP A 341 9.28 -1.04 18.19
C ASP A 341 9.74 0.43 18.16
N VAL A 342 8.82 1.31 17.76
CA VAL A 342 9.09 2.74 17.59
C VAL A 342 9.53 3.44 18.90
N ARG A 343 9.18 2.89 20.07
CA ARG A 343 9.59 3.43 21.37
C ARG A 343 11.11 3.38 21.56
N LYS A 344 11.79 2.46 20.88
CA LYS A 344 13.26 2.33 20.90
C LYS A 344 13.95 3.33 19.97
N ASN A 345 13.19 4.06 19.16
CA ASN A 345 13.70 5.10 18.26
C ASN A 345 14.91 4.66 17.41
N PRO A 346 14.81 3.52 16.68
CA PRO A 346 15.90 3.05 15.83
C PRO A 346 16.19 4.07 14.74
N ASN A 347 17.45 4.23 14.36
CA ASN A 347 17.75 5.04 13.18
C ASN A 347 17.24 4.35 11.91
N PRO A 348 16.97 5.09 10.81
CA PRO A 348 16.36 4.53 9.60
C PRO A 348 17.13 3.34 9.00
N PHE A 349 18.45 3.30 9.10
CA PHE A 349 19.25 2.20 8.57
C PHE A 349 19.12 0.93 9.42
N GLU A 350 19.13 1.06 10.74
CA GLU A 350 18.87 -0.06 11.67
C GLU A 350 17.47 -0.62 11.48
N LYS A 351 16.47 0.29 11.37
CA LYS A 351 15.09 -0.09 11.16
C LYS A 351 14.90 -0.87 9.86
N ILE A 352 15.43 -0.36 8.75
CA ILE A 352 15.34 -1.05 7.45
C ILE A 352 16.10 -2.37 7.48
N ALA A 353 17.30 -2.42 8.06
CA ALA A 353 18.08 -3.66 8.17
C ALA A 353 17.32 -4.74 8.97
N PHE A 354 16.62 -4.35 10.04
CA PHE A 354 15.79 -5.25 10.82
C PHE A 354 14.57 -5.74 10.02
N GLU A 355 13.90 -4.85 9.28
CA GLU A 355 12.62 -5.12 8.64
C GLU A 355 12.72 -5.76 7.24
N MET A 356 13.85 -5.63 6.54
CA MET A 356 13.98 -5.94 5.12
C MET A 356 13.78 -7.42 4.73
N GLU A 357 13.83 -8.33 5.67
CA GLU A 357 13.67 -9.76 5.41
C GLU A 357 12.19 -10.21 5.37
N TYR A 358 11.26 -9.48 5.99
CA TYR A 358 9.85 -9.86 6.03
C TYR A 358 9.09 -9.64 4.72
N PRO A 359 9.34 -8.59 3.92
CA PRO A 359 8.60 -8.29 2.71
C PRO A 359 8.51 -9.42 1.69
N GLN A 360 9.53 -10.28 1.59
CA GLN A 360 9.51 -11.43 0.68
C GLN A 360 8.37 -12.42 0.93
N TYR A 361 7.81 -12.43 2.15
CA TYR A 361 6.67 -13.28 2.53
C TYR A 361 5.34 -12.52 2.51
N CYS A 362 5.36 -11.21 2.33
CA CYS A 362 4.20 -10.32 2.43
C CYS A 362 3.65 -9.92 1.05
N SER A 363 3.23 -10.92 0.27
CA SER A 363 2.72 -10.71 -1.11
C SER A 363 1.49 -9.82 -1.20
N GLY A 364 0.72 -9.69 -0.11
CA GLY A 364 -0.47 -8.82 -0.03
C GLY A 364 -0.16 -7.35 0.24
N GLY A 365 1.07 -7.05 0.59
CA GLY A 365 1.54 -5.68 0.79
C GLY A 365 2.24 -5.42 2.11
N PHE A 366 3.08 -4.40 2.07
CA PHE A 366 3.89 -3.94 3.20
C PHE A 366 4.29 -2.47 3.00
N ILE A 367 4.78 -1.84 4.06
CA ILE A 367 5.37 -0.50 4.03
C ILE A 367 6.42 -0.40 5.15
N HIS A 368 7.47 0.40 4.94
CA HIS A 368 8.41 0.79 5.98
C HIS A 368 8.15 2.24 6.36
N TYR A 369 8.03 2.53 7.64
CA TYR A 369 7.95 3.89 8.16
C TYR A 369 9.29 4.27 8.74
N CYS A 370 9.97 5.23 8.10
CA CYS A 370 11.21 5.79 8.61
C CYS A 370 10.96 7.20 9.10
N GLU A 371 11.22 7.45 10.38
CA GLU A 371 11.10 8.76 10.96
C GLU A 371 12.42 9.52 10.83
N TYR A 372 12.32 10.75 10.36
CA TYR A 372 13.45 11.64 10.18
C TYR A 372 13.20 12.94 10.96
N PRO A 373 14.26 13.61 11.44
CA PRO A 373 14.13 14.96 11.96
C PRO A 373 13.62 15.90 10.85
N ASN A 374 13.22 17.11 11.21
CA ASN A 374 12.74 18.08 10.23
C ASN A 374 13.81 18.40 9.18
N LEU A 375 13.64 17.88 7.97
CA LEU A 375 14.54 18.04 6.84
C LEU A 375 14.12 19.13 5.85
N GLN A 376 13.13 19.98 6.18
CA GLN A 376 12.62 21.00 5.26
C GLN A 376 13.70 21.99 4.78
N GLN A 377 14.71 22.24 5.60
CA GLN A 377 15.82 23.15 5.27
C GLN A 377 17.00 22.43 4.59
N ASN A 378 17.09 21.13 4.70
CA ASN A 378 18.14 20.31 4.09
C ASN A 378 17.56 18.98 3.59
N PRO A 379 16.89 18.96 2.43
CA PRO A 379 16.25 17.77 1.88
C PRO A 379 17.22 16.81 1.16
N LYS A 380 18.54 17.09 1.18
CA LYS A 380 19.57 16.27 0.50
C LYS A 380 20.10 15.17 1.39
#